data_8cb82b72ed46aa0646c0efe08c57dace
#
_entry.id   8cb82b72ed46aa0646c0efe08c57dace
#
_cell.length_a   1.000
_cell.length_b   1.000
_cell.length_c   1.000
_cell.angle_alpha   90.00
_cell.angle_beta   90.00
_cell.angle_gamma   90.00
#
_symmetry.space_group_name_H-M   'P 1'
#
loop_
_entity.id
_entity.type
_entity.pdbx_description
1 polymer ?
#
loop_
_entity_poly.entity_id
_entity_poly.type
_entity_poly.pdbx_seq_one_letter_code
_entity_poly.pdbx_strand_id
1 'polypeptide(L)'
;NLITAGSQDGSLLTVVNQNDPIYANFAIPSPQFMRLRALQEQGRLKSDGTVAEITLADGTVYQTKGVITFIDKQVNTNTSVVAARAEFVNPDLFVLPGQFVRVTLSGMELVNAILIPQQAVIQTQKGSMVVVIGEGDKAEMRPVDLGDNYGDSFLLNKGVKAGERIVVEGGNKAVPGQPVRIQ
;
A
#
# COMPACT_ATOMS: atom_id res chain seq x y z
N ASN A 1 -17.86 35.79 -1.83
CA ASN A 1 -18.32 37.13 -2.20
C ASN A 1 -17.62 38.16 -1.31
N LEU A 2 -16.76 38.99 -1.93
CA LEU A 2 -16.15 40.12 -1.25
C LEU A 2 -17.20 41.23 -1.15
N ILE A 3 -17.54 41.63 0.03
CA ILE A 3 -18.34 42.84 0.29
C ILE A 3 -17.36 43.96 0.64
N THR A 4 -17.15 44.89 -0.26
CA THR A 4 -16.37 46.10 -0.02
C THR A 4 -17.30 47.21 0.45
N ALA A 5 -17.19 47.60 1.73
CA ALA A 5 -17.83 48.83 2.23
C ALA A 5 -16.80 49.97 2.09
N GLY A 6 -17.08 50.90 1.21
CA GLY A 6 -16.42 52.10 0.74
C GLY A 6 -15.41 52.84 1.62
N SER A 7 -14.25 52.27 1.86
CA SER A 7 -13.03 52.97 2.27
C SER A 7 -11.85 52.32 1.57
N GLN A 8 -10.81 53.11 1.26
CA GLN A 8 -9.65 52.73 0.45
C GLN A 8 -8.82 51.55 0.93
N ASP A 9 -9.10 51.01 2.11
CA ASP A 9 -8.60 49.74 2.63
C ASP A 9 -9.78 48.77 2.71
N GLY A 10 -9.84 47.85 1.75
CA GLY A 10 -10.83 46.76 1.73
C GLY A 10 -10.77 45.97 3.05
N SER A 11 -11.71 46.25 3.97
CA SER A 11 -11.79 45.49 5.19
C SER A 11 -12.36 44.10 4.90
N LEU A 12 -11.57 43.08 5.09
CA LEU A 12 -12.00 41.69 5.11
C LEU A 12 -12.91 41.49 6.34
N LEU A 13 -14.23 41.37 6.11
CA LEU A 13 -15.20 41.25 7.20
C LEU A 13 -15.20 39.86 7.84
N THR A 14 -14.93 38.83 7.04
CA THR A 14 -14.86 37.46 7.54
C THR A 14 -14.23 36.53 6.51
N VAL A 15 -13.65 35.45 6.99
CA VAL A 15 -13.21 34.32 6.17
C VAL A 15 -14.17 33.17 6.45
N VAL A 16 -14.88 32.71 5.42
CA VAL A 16 -15.73 31.52 5.51
C VAL A 16 -14.91 30.31 5.13
N ASN A 17 -14.64 29.45 6.08
CA ASN A 17 -14.02 28.15 5.84
C ASN A 17 -15.13 27.09 5.74
N GLN A 18 -15.08 26.30 4.69
CA GLN A 18 -15.91 25.12 4.55
C GLN A 18 -15.18 23.94 5.22
N ASN A 19 -15.73 23.44 6.32
CA ASN A 19 -15.13 22.38 7.13
C ASN A 19 -15.87 21.03 6.97
N ASP A 20 -16.97 21.01 6.21
CA ASP A 20 -17.72 19.83 5.82
C ASP A 20 -18.17 20.01 4.36
N PRO A 21 -17.70 19.16 3.44
CA PRO A 21 -16.66 18.15 3.63
C PRO A 21 -15.27 18.74 3.90
N ILE A 22 -14.42 18.00 4.61
CA ILE A 22 -13.02 18.35 4.83
C ILE A 22 -12.11 17.57 3.88
N TYR A 23 -11.00 18.20 3.47
CA TYR A 23 -10.05 17.61 2.55
C TYR A 23 -8.73 17.30 3.24
N ALA A 24 -8.27 16.04 3.10
CA ALA A 24 -6.93 15.64 3.47
C ALA A 24 -6.03 15.64 2.22
N ASN A 25 -5.00 16.48 2.23
CA ASN A 25 -3.96 16.47 1.19
C ASN A 25 -2.80 15.63 1.69
N PHE A 26 -2.36 14.67 0.88
CA PHE A 26 -1.25 13.77 1.24
C PHE A 26 -0.36 13.51 0.03
N ALA A 27 0.80 12.95 0.30
CA ALA A 27 1.81 12.66 -0.70
C ALA A 27 2.10 11.17 -0.75
N ILE A 28 2.11 10.61 -1.95
CA ILE A 28 2.45 9.21 -2.20
C ILE A 28 3.87 9.18 -2.78
N PRO A 29 4.82 8.44 -2.20
CA PRO A 29 6.16 8.28 -2.78
C PRO A 29 6.07 7.75 -4.22
N SER A 30 6.79 8.39 -5.14
CA SER A 30 6.76 8.06 -6.57
C SER A 30 7.04 6.58 -6.85
N PRO A 31 8.04 5.91 -6.23
CA PRO A 31 8.28 4.49 -6.46
C PRO A 31 7.08 3.62 -6.08
N GLN A 32 6.42 3.93 -4.97
CA GLN A 32 5.23 3.21 -4.52
C GLN A 32 4.06 3.42 -5.48
N PHE A 33 3.83 4.66 -5.90
CA PHE A 33 2.77 4.99 -6.88
C PHE A 33 2.98 4.25 -8.20
N MET A 34 4.21 4.28 -8.74
CA MET A 34 4.54 3.60 -10.00
C MET A 34 4.38 2.08 -9.91
N ARG A 35 4.72 1.50 -8.75
CA ARG A 35 4.51 0.08 -8.50
C ARG A 35 3.02 -0.30 -8.48
N LEU A 36 2.20 0.46 -7.75
CA LEU A 36 0.74 0.23 -7.72
C LEU A 36 0.13 0.36 -9.12
N ARG A 37 0.56 1.36 -9.87
CA ARG A 37 0.11 1.57 -11.26
C ARG A 37 0.50 0.40 -12.16
N ALA A 38 1.74 -0.09 -12.08
CA ALA A 38 2.19 -1.24 -12.86
C ALA A 38 1.39 -2.51 -12.54
N LEU A 39 1.05 -2.74 -11.25
CA LEU A 39 0.20 -3.85 -10.85
C LEU A 39 -1.23 -3.71 -11.39
N GLN A 40 -1.77 -2.48 -11.43
CA GLN A 40 -3.09 -2.20 -11.96
C GLN A 40 -3.12 -2.41 -13.48
N GLU A 41 -2.11 -1.93 -14.22
CA GLU A 41 -1.98 -2.13 -15.68
C GLU A 41 -1.84 -3.62 -16.04
N GLN A 42 -1.25 -4.43 -15.17
CA GLN A 42 -1.17 -5.89 -15.31
C GLN A 42 -2.46 -6.62 -14.90
N GLY A 43 -3.49 -5.91 -14.46
CA GLY A 43 -4.72 -6.52 -13.93
C GLY A 43 -4.53 -7.29 -12.62
N ARG A 44 -3.40 -7.09 -11.93
CA ARG A 44 -3.06 -7.74 -10.66
C ARG A 44 -3.50 -6.95 -9.42
N LEU A 45 -3.93 -5.72 -9.60
CA LEU A 45 -4.44 -4.86 -8.53
C LEU A 45 -5.84 -4.38 -8.88
N LYS A 46 -6.80 -4.63 -8.01
CA LYS A 46 -8.13 -4.02 -8.02
C LYS A 46 -8.14 -2.88 -7.03
N SER A 47 -8.58 -1.71 -7.46
CA SER A 47 -8.62 -0.48 -6.68
C SER A 47 -10.00 0.15 -6.58
N ASP A 48 -11.04 -0.51 -7.11
CA ASP A 48 -12.40 0.05 -7.21
C ASP A 48 -13.06 0.32 -5.84
N GLY A 49 -12.55 -0.31 -4.78
CA GLY A 49 -13.00 -0.12 -3.40
C GLY A 49 -12.03 0.68 -2.55
N THR A 50 -11.06 1.39 -3.16
CA THR A 50 -10.05 2.12 -2.38
C THR A 50 -10.68 3.28 -1.64
N VAL A 51 -10.48 3.29 -0.33
CA VAL A 51 -10.91 4.35 0.58
C VAL A 51 -9.71 4.90 1.35
N ALA A 52 -9.84 6.15 1.78
CA ALA A 52 -8.86 6.78 2.64
C ALA A 52 -9.35 6.75 4.11
N GLU A 53 -8.45 6.45 5.02
CA GLU A 53 -8.69 6.49 6.48
C GLU A 53 -7.75 7.50 7.10
N ILE A 54 -8.24 8.28 8.08
CA ILE A 54 -7.44 9.27 8.81
C ILE A 54 -7.16 8.75 10.20
N THR A 55 -5.88 8.86 10.60
CA THR A 55 -5.45 8.74 11.99
C THR A 55 -4.90 10.08 12.43
N LEU A 56 -5.44 10.62 13.51
CA LEU A 56 -5.01 11.88 14.12
C LEU A 56 -3.66 11.72 14.84
N ALA A 57 -3.05 12.83 15.23
CA ALA A 57 -1.73 12.85 15.88
C ALA A 57 -1.70 12.12 17.23
N ASP A 58 -2.83 12.05 17.92
CA ASP A 58 -3.01 11.32 19.19
C ASP A 58 -3.23 9.80 19.01
N GLY A 59 -3.27 9.32 17.75
CA GLY A 59 -3.55 7.93 17.42
C GLY A 59 -5.03 7.60 17.23
N THR A 60 -5.93 8.54 17.42
CA THR A 60 -7.37 8.34 17.20
C THR A 60 -7.66 8.12 15.73
N VAL A 61 -8.35 7.03 15.41
CA VAL A 61 -8.80 6.73 14.04
C VAL A 61 -10.14 7.41 13.80
N TYR A 62 -10.21 8.23 12.75
CA TYR A 62 -11.46 8.82 12.32
C TYR A 62 -12.36 7.78 11.67
N GLN A 63 -13.58 7.61 12.17
CA GLN A 63 -14.43 6.49 11.76
C GLN A 63 -14.99 6.64 10.34
N THR A 64 -15.11 7.88 9.85
CA THR A 64 -15.62 8.14 8.51
C THR A 64 -14.53 7.89 7.48
N LYS A 65 -14.81 7.03 6.52
CA LYS A 65 -13.92 6.76 5.40
C LYS A 65 -14.05 7.85 4.34
N GLY A 66 -12.93 8.27 3.81
CA GLY A 66 -12.86 9.26 2.75
C GLY A 66 -12.77 8.66 1.37
N VAL A 67 -13.15 9.46 0.39
CA VAL A 67 -13.05 9.13 -1.03
C VAL A 67 -11.89 9.89 -1.65
N ILE A 68 -11.06 9.21 -2.44
CA ILE A 68 -9.98 9.86 -3.18
C ILE A 68 -10.61 10.65 -4.34
N THR A 69 -10.52 11.99 -4.26
CA THR A 69 -11.11 12.88 -5.27
C THR A 69 -10.08 13.37 -6.29
N PHE A 70 -8.80 13.32 -5.94
CA PHE A 70 -7.75 13.79 -6.82
C PHE A 70 -6.44 13.04 -6.59
N ILE A 71 -5.78 12.68 -7.70
CA ILE A 71 -4.39 12.20 -7.73
C ILE A 71 -3.70 12.96 -8.85
N ASP A 72 -2.59 13.61 -8.53
CA ASP A 72 -1.81 14.36 -9.51
C ASP A 72 -1.22 13.41 -10.56
N LYS A 73 -1.22 13.86 -11.81
CA LYS A 73 -0.59 13.13 -12.92
C LYS A 73 0.90 13.43 -13.06
N GLN A 74 1.41 14.38 -12.27
CA GLN A 74 2.81 14.79 -12.27
C GLN A 74 3.49 14.40 -10.97
N VAL A 75 4.72 13.93 -11.10
CA VAL A 75 5.60 13.72 -9.96
C VAL A 75 6.29 15.03 -9.64
N ASN A 76 6.23 15.48 -8.39
CA ASN A 76 7.03 16.61 -7.96
C ASN A 76 8.51 16.20 -7.96
N THR A 77 9.29 16.79 -8.86
CA THR A 77 10.71 16.43 -9.08
C THR A 77 11.61 16.76 -7.90
N ASN A 78 11.23 17.74 -7.07
CA ASN A 78 12.03 18.15 -5.91
C ASN A 78 11.83 17.19 -4.72
N THR A 79 10.62 16.65 -4.56
CA THR A 79 10.26 15.81 -3.41
C THR A 79 10.05 14.35 -3.77
N SER A 80 10.04 14.01 -5.08
CA SER A 80 9.79 12.65 -5.60
C SER A 80 8.48 12.04 -5.11
N VAL A 81 7.42 12.85 -4.98
CA VAL A 81 6.09 12.40 -4.55
C VAL A 81 5.01 12.78 -5.56
N VAL A 82 3.92 12.04 -5.52
CA VAL A 82 2.66 12.36 -6.22
C VAL A 82 1.69 12.91 -5.20
N ALA A 83 1.15 14.10 -5.46
CA ALA A 83 0.14 14.71 -4.59
C ALA A 83 -1.21 14.02 -4.78
N ALA A 84 -1.92 13.80 -3.69
CA ALA A 84 -3.26 13.24 -3.70
C ALA A 84 -4.15 13.96 -2.68
N ARG A 85 -5.46 13.89 -2.91
CA ARG A 85 -6.48 14.47 -2.03
C ARG A 85 -7.60 13.47 -1.81
N ALA A 86 -8.02 13.35 -0.56
CA ALA A 86 -9.23 12.64 -0.20
C ALA A 86 -10.20 13.59 0.50
N GLU A 87 -11.48 13.35 0.26
CA GLU A 87 -12.61 14.09 0.83
C GLU A 87 -13.26 13.25 1.91
N PHE A 88 -13.56 13.88 3.05
CA PHE A 88 -14.21 13.25 4.20
C PHE A 88 -15.41 14.06 4.63
N VAL A 89 -16.50 13.40 4.91
CA VAL A 89 -17.66 14.02 5.57
C VAL A 89 -17.29 14.31 7.01
N ASN A 90 -17.53 15.53 7.49
CA ASN A 90 -17.09 16.01 8.82
C ASN A 90 -18.17 16.85 9.52
N PRO A 91 -19.39 16.30 9.71
CA PRO A 91 -20.54 17.07 10.22
C PRO A 91 -20.33 17.59 11.64
N ASP A 92 -19.62 16.82 12.47
CA ASP A 92 -19.36 17.17 13.87
C ASP A 92 -18.12 18.04 14.04
N LEU A 93 -17.50 18.46 12.95
CA LEU A 93 -16.27 19.27 12.92
C LEU A 93 -15.12 18.64 13.77
N PHE A 94 -15.09 17.32 13.85
CA PHE A 94 -14.12 16.58 14.65
C PHE A 94 -12.68 16.77 14.12
N VAL A 95 -12.53 16.81 12.81
CA VAL A 95 -11.25 17.10 12.16
C VAL A 95 -11.23 18.59 11.79
N LEU A 96 -10.22 19.31 12.28
CA LEU A 96 -10.09 20.74 12.03
C LEU A 96 -9.10 21.03 10.90
N PRO A 97 -9.34 22.07 10.08
CA PRO A 97 -8.39 22.50 9.08
C PRO A 97 -7.03 22.85 9.70
N GLY A 98 -5.94 22.49 9.02
CA GLY A 98 -4.58 22.75 9.49
C GLY A 98 -4.00 21.68 10.42
N GLN A 99 -4.77 20.63 10.79
CA GLN A 99 -4.24 19.51 11.56
C GLN A 99 -3.38 18.59 10.68
N PHE A 100 -2.31 18.06 11.27
CA PHE A 100 -1.53 16.98 10.67
C PHE A 100 -2.20 15.64 10.95
N VAL A 101 -2.43 14.88 9.89
CA VAL A 101 -3.07 13.56 9.96
C VAL A 101 -2.25 12.54 9.18
N ARG A 102 -2.34 11.28 9.58
CA ARG A 102 -1.83 10.16 8.78
C ARG A 102 -2.97 9.64 7.93
N VAL A 103 -2.74 9.56 6.62
CA VAL A 103 -3.71 8.96 5.68
C VAL A 103 -3.25 7.54 5.36
N THR A 104 -4.13 6.57 5.56
CA THR A 104 -3.95 5.18 5.15
C THR A 104 -4.94 4.86 4.04
N LEU A 105 -4.44 4.31 2.94
CA LEU A 105 -5.28 3.83 1.85
C LEU A 105 -5.57 2.34 2.05
N SER A 106 -6.84 1.98 2.09
CA SER A 106 -7.31 0.60 2.26
C SER A 106 -8.30 0.21 1.15
N GLY A 107 -8.66 -1.09 1.05
CA GLY A 107 -9.60 -1.60 0.06
C GLY A 107 -8.97 -1.91 -1.30
N MET A 108 -7.66 -1.88 -1.43
CA MET A 108 -6.97 -2.42 -2.61
C MET A 108 -6.77 -3.92 -2.47
N GLU A 109 -7.09 -4.68 -3.52
CA GLU A 109 -6.97 -6.13 -3.55
C GLU A 109 -5.97 -6.58 -4.61
N LEU A 110 -5.01 -7.43 -4.20
CA LEU A 110 -4.12 -8.10 -5.14
C LEU A 110 -4.80 -9.36 -5.68
N VAL A 111 -4.96 -9.44 -6.99
CA VAL A 111 -5.55 -10.58 -7.68
C VAL A 111 -4.46 -11.62 -7.96
N ASN A 112 -4.78 -12.90 -7.70
CA ASN A 112 -3.84 -14.01 -7.93
C ASN A 112 -2.48 -13.83 -7.24
N ALA A 113 -2.49 -13.24 -6.05
CA ALA A 113 -1.29 -13.09 -5.24
C ALA A 113 -0.85 -14.44 -4.67
N ILE A 114 0.43 -14.76 -4.81
CA ILE A 114 1.04 -15.91 -4.15
C ILE A 114 1.75 -15.37 -2.90
N LEU A 115 1.38 -15.89 -1.75
CA LEU A 115 2.02 -15.58 -0.47
C LEU A 115 2.88 -16.76 -0.04
N ILE A 116 4.10 -16.47 0.38
CA ILE A 116 5.03 -17.48 0.90
C ILE A 116 5.33 -17.15 2.36
N PRO A 117 5.14 -18.11 3.30
CA PRO A 117 5.52 -17.91 4.69
C PRO A 117 7.00 -17.52 4.81
N GLN A 118 7.31 -16.58 5.70
CA GLN A 118 8.69 -16.10 5.90
C GLN A 118 9.64 -17.24 6.24
N GLN A 119 9.15 -18.25 6.98
CA GLN A 119 9.91 -19.45 7.37
C GLN A 119 10.36 -20.30 6.18
N ALA A 120 9.62 -20.25 5.05
CA ALA A 120 9.99 -20.98 3.83
C ALA A 120 11.12 -20.33 3.05
N VAL A 121 11.46 -19.07 3.36
CA VAL A 121 12.46 -18.30 2.63
C VAL A 121 13.83 -18.48 3.24
N ILE A 122 14.77 -18.96 2.43
CA ILE A 122 16.18 -19.14 2.78
C ILE A 122 16.96 -17.97 2.20
N GLN A 123 17.61 -17.18 3.05
CA GLN A 123 18.52 -16.13 2.63
C GLN A 123 19.89 -16.72 2.32
N THR A 124 20.38 -16.49 1.11
CA THR A 124 21.72 -16.95 0.67
C THR A 124 22.53 -15.76 0.16
N GLN A 125 23.83 -15.97 -0.07
CA GLN A 125 24.69 -14.95 -0.71
C GLN A 125 24.22 -14.57 -2.13
N LYS A 126 23.45 -15.45 -2.78
CA LYS A 126 22.89 -15.24 -4.12
C LYS A 126 21.48 -14.62 -4.11
N GLY A 127 20.93 -14.33 -2.93
CA GLY A 127 19.59 -13.78 -2.75
C GLY A 127 18.63 -14.73 -2.03
N SER A 128 17.35 -14.43 -2.11
CA SER A 128 16.28 -15.21 -1.49
C SER A 128 15.96 -16.45 -2.31
N MET A 129 15.87 -17.60 -1.65
CA MET A 129 15.56 -18.88 -2.26
C MET A 129 14.48 -19.60 -1.48
N VAL A 130 13.76 -20.47 -2.15
CA VAL A 130 12.82 -21.44 -1.54
C VAL A 130 13.14 -22.85 -2.01
N VAL A 131 12.74 -23.82 -1.22
CA VAL A 131 12.81 -25.24 -1.63
C VAL A 131 11.43 -25.63 -2.13
N VAL A 132 11.34 -25.94 -3.43
CA VAL A 132 10.14 -26.46 -4.09
C VAL A 132 10.25 -27.97 -4.15
N ILE A 133 9.13 -28.66 -3.97
CA ILE A 133 9.05 -30.11 -4.14
C ILE A 133 8.64 -30.39 -5.57
N GLY A 134 9.60 -30.87 -6.35
CA GLY A 134 9.42 -31.25 -7.75
C GLY A 134 8.91 -32.68 -7.94
N GLU A 135 9.00 -33.18 -9.16
CA GLU A 135 8.60 -34.55 -9.52
C GLU A 135 9.40 -35.60 -8.74
N GLY A 136 8.67 -36.61 -8.23
CA GLY A 136 9.28 -37.67 -7.39
C GLY A 136 9.68 -37.22 -5.99
N ASP A 137 8.98 -36.20 -5.45
CA ASP A 137 9.22 -35.63 -4.10
C ASP A 137 10.66 -35.14 -3.88
N LYS A 138 11.35 -34.71 -4.94
CA LYS A 138 12.70 -34.21 -4.88
C LYS A 138 12.74 -32.72 -4.54
N ALA A 139 13.67 -32.35 -3.64
CA ALA A 139 13.91 -30.96 -3.29
C ALA A 139 14.62 -30.22 -4.45
N GLU A 140 14.08 -29.08 -4.83
CA GLU A 140 14.68 -28.16 -5.81
C GLU A 140 14.83 -26.77 -5.16
N MET A 141 16.06 -26.27 -5.06
CA MET A 141 16.28 -24.89 -4.62
C MET A 141 16.02 -23.93 -5.79
N ARG A 142 15.08 -23.02 -5.59
CA ARG A 142 14.68 -22.07 -6.63
C ARG A 142 14.81 -20.63 -6.14
N PRO A 143 15.45 -19.74 -6.92
CA PRO A 143 15.52 -18.33 -6.58
C PRO A 143 14.14 -17.69 -6.68
N VAL A 144 13.84 -16.81 -5.75
CA VAL A 144 12.56 -16.10 -5.67
C VAL A 144 12.78 -14.60 -5.58
N ASP A 145 11.90 -13.86 -6.24
CA ASP A 145 11.79 -12.41 -6.11
C ASP A 145 10.63 -12.10 -5.16
N LEU A 146 10.97 -11.54 -4.01
CA LEU A 146 10.02 -11.23 -2.94
C LEU A 146 9.58 -9.77 -3.04
N GLY A 147 8.30 -9.56 -2.85
CA GLY A 147 7.67 -8.24 -2.72
C GLY A 147 7.49 -7.81 -1.28
N ASP A 148 6.37 -7.12 -1.03
CA ASP A 148 6.05 -6.61 0.29
C ASP A 148 5.73 -7.74 1.28
N ASN A 149 5.88 -7.39 2.56
CA ASN A 149 5.55 -8.25 3.67
C ASN A 149 4.06 -8.07 4.04
N TYR A 150 3.34 -9.18 4.17
CA TYR A 150 1.95 -9.24 4.62
C TYR A 150 1.84 -10.16 5.82
N GLY A 151 1.89 -9.58 7.02
CA GLY A 151 1.94 -10.34 8.26
C GLY A 151 3.15 -11.28 8.31
N ASP A 152 2.93 -12.58 8.42
CA ASP A 152 3.99 -13.59 8.49
C ASP A 152 4.40 -14.15 7.11
N SER A 153 4.00 -13.50 6.02
CA SER A 153 4.24 -13.97 4.66
C SER A 153 4.79 -12.87 3.76
N PHE A 154 5.59 -13.24 2.77
CA PHE A 154 6.03 -12.37 1.68
C PHE A 154 5.13 -12.54 0.46
N LEU A 155 4.83 -11.42 -0.20
CA LEU A 155 4.26 -11.45 -1.55
C LEU A 155 5.33 -11.97 -2.52
N LEU A 156 4.99 -12.97 -3.31
CA LEU A 156 5.88 -13.48 -4.34
C LEU A 156 5.67 -12.72 -5.67
N ASN A 157 6.74 -12.11 -6.17
CA ASN A 157 6.74 -11.50 -7.49
C ASN A 157 7.05 -12.55 -8.58
N LYS A 158 8.06 -13.41 -8.34
CA LYS A 158 8.52 -14.44 -9.28
C LYS A 158 9.18 -15.61 -8.55
N GLY A 159 9.17 -16.79 -9.19
CA GLY A 159 9.97 -17.95 -8.79
C GLY A 159 9.15 -19.22 -8.50
N VAL A 160 7.93 -19.11 -7.96
CA VAL A 160 7.04 -20.23 -7.69
C VAL A 160 5.70 -20.01 -8.37
N LYS A 161 5.05 -21.04 -8.82
CA LYS A 161 3.72 -21.01 -9.45
C LYS A 161 2.67 -21.47 -8.46
N ALA A 162 1.44 -20.99 -8.65
CA ALA A 162 0.30 -21.47 -7.86
C ALA A 162 0.14 -23.00 -8.01
N GLY A 163 -0.06 -23.68 -6.87
CA GLY A 163 -0.17 -25.13 -6.80
C GLY A 163 1.14 -25.90 -6.62
N GLU A 164 2.29 -25.24 -6.70
CA GLU A 164 3.58 -25.89 -6.36
C GLU A 164 3.70 -26.03 -4.82
N ARG A 165 4.23 -27.17 -4.39
CA ARG A 165 4.49 -27.45 -2.97
C ARG A 165 5.85 -26.87 -2.59
N ILE A 166 5.92 -26.14 -1.50
CA ILE A 166 7.15 -25.59 -0.93
C ILE A 166 7.40 -26.14 0.46
N VAL A 167 8.67 -26.25 0.82
CA VAL A 167 9.09 -26.64 2.17
C VAL A 167 9.05 -25.42 3.09
N VAL A 168 8.21 -25.46 4.12
CA VAL A 168 8.06 -24.34 5.08
C VAL A 168 9.07 -24.49 6.20
N GLU A 169 9.23 -25.71 6.73
CA GLU A 169 10.16 -26.02 7.82
C GLU A 169 11.23 -27.00 7.37
N GLY A 170 12.46 -26.82 7.86
CA GLY A 170 13.56 -27.70 7.55
C GLY A 170 14.20 -27.50 6.16
N GLY A 171 13.85 -26.45 5.43
CA GLY A 171 14.41 -26.15 4.12
C GLY A 171 15.94 -26.09 4.10
N ASN A 172 16.58 -25.64 5.19
CA ASN A 172 18.04 -25.62 5.34
C ASN A 172 18.69 -27.00 5.37
N LYS A 173 17.91 -28.05 5.65
CA LYS A 173 18.38 -29.45 5.68
C LYS A 173 18.08 -30.18 4.37
N ALA A 174 17.30 -29.59 3.49
CA ALA A 174 16.95 -30.18 2.22
C ALA A 174 18.16 -30.15 1.28
N VAL A 175 18.59 -31.31 0.83
CA VAL A 175 19.67 -31.44 -0.15
C VAL A 175 19.04 -31.44 -1.55
N PRO A 176 19.47 -30.54 -2.46
CA PRO A 176 18.92 -30.49 -3.81
C PRO A 176 19.05 -31.86 -4.51
N GLY A 177 17.96 -32.29 -5.14
CA GLY A 177 17.88 -33.57 -5.87
C GLY A 177 17.60 -34.81 -5.01
N GLN A 178 17.54 -34.68 -3.68
CA GLN A 178 17.18 -35.80 -2.80
C GLN A 178 15.68 -35.78 -2.45
N PRO A 179 15.08 -36.96 -2.23
CA PRO A 179 13.67 -37.04 -1.81
C PRO A 179 13.50 -36.44 -0.41
N VAL A 180 12.43 -35.65 -0.23
CA VAL A 180 12.06 -35.02 1.04
C VAL A 180 11.01 -35.89 1.71
N ARG A 181 11.18 -36.18 3.00
CA ARG A 181 10.12 -36.77 3.82
C ARG A 181 9.15 -35.67 4.22
N ILE A 182 7.94 -35.77 3.74
CA ILE A 182 6.83 -34.89 4.12
C ILE A 182 6.24 -35.46 5.42
N GLN A 183 6.21 -34.64 6.47
CA GLN A 183 5.50 -34.94 7.72
C GLN A 183 4.14 -34.25 7.71
#